data_d63a553f7dc98554c04d80cb2488d896
#
_entry.id   d63a553f7dc98554c04d80cb2488d896
#
_cell.length_a   1.000
_cell.length_b   1.000
_cell.length_c   1.000
_cell.angle_alpha   90.00
_cell.angle_beta   90.00
_cell.angle_gamma   90.00
#
_symmetry.space_group_name_H-M   'P 1'
#
loop_
_entity.id
_entity.type
_entity.pdbx_description
1 polymer ?
#
loop_
_entity_poly.entity_id
_entity_poly.type
_entity_poly.pdbx_seq_one_letter_code
_entity_poly.pdbx_strand_id
1 'polypeptide(L)'
;GATYKGVHVMESVEFCGLACHSVMEPEHTAHARSPHSRVACADCHIGPGADWFVKSKLDGAWQLVSVAFDLYPRPVPTPLHSLRPARETCEQCHWPTKFMGDVLRVIKHYEDDEESTELTTALILKVGGQTVNGSHGIHWHVDRDVNIRYRSDETREEIYEIELIHGDSEPKRYAVRNAPEDEGVWRDMDCVDCHNRPTHVYESPAPAIDTAITNGLIDRTVPFVKRESLRIIQAQYESHEAAREGIATELAAFYGENYPDIAAERTDDIATVAGVLGDIYSVNIFP
;
A
#
# COMPACT_ATOMS: atom_id res chain seq x y z
N GLY A 1 -8.23 32.89 15.91
CA GLY A 1 -7.76 32.88 17.28
C GLY A 1 -6.99 31.62 17.63
N ALA A 2 -6.63 31.45 18.90
CA ALA A 2 -5.83 30.32 19.40
C ALA A 2 -6.44 28.94 19.08
N THR A 3 -7.76 28.83 19.22
CA THR A 3 -8.51 27.58 18.92
C THR A 3 -8.34 27.15 17.46
N TYR A 4 -8.41 28.07 16.51
CA TYR A 4 -8.23 27.77 15.09
C TYR A 4 -6.80 27.27 14.81
N LYS A 5 -5.79 27.94 15.38
CA LYS A 5 -4.40 27.50 15.27
C LYS A 5 -4.18 26.14 15.90
N GLY A 6 -4.82 25.87 17.06
CA GLY A 6 -4.75 24.57 17.72
C GLY A 6 -5.30 23.44 16.86
N VAL A 7 -6.47 23.65 16.23
CA VAL A 7 -7.06 22.66 15.32
C VAL A 7 -6.12 22.40 14.12
N HIS A 8 -5.59 23.44 13.50
CA HIS A 8 -4.64 23.30 12.38
C HIS A 8 -3.38 22.49 12.75
N VAL A 9 -2.84 22.73 13.95
CA VAL A 9 -1.69 21.94 14.43
C VAL A 9 -2.08 20.48 14.64
N MET A 10 -3.24 20.21 15.24
CA MET A 10 -3.72 18.84 15.49
C MET A 10 -4.09 18.06 14.21
N GLU A 11 -4.29 18.74 13.09
CA GLU A 11 -4.61 18.15 11.80
C GLU A 11 -3.40 18.10 10.84
N SER A 12 -2.24 18.59 11.28
CA SER A 12 -1.02 18.53 10.47
C SER A 12 -0.46 17.10 10.37
N VAL A 13 0.25 16.84 9.28
CA VAL A 13 0.94 15.57 9.05
C VAL A 13 1.98 15.33 10.15
N GLU A 14 2.68 16.38 10.57
CA GLU A 14 3.68 16.32 11.63
C GLU A 14 3.07 15.91 12.97
N PHE A 15 1.91 16.47 13.33
CA PHE A 15 1.24 16.09 14.56
C PHE A 15 0.75 14.64 14.51
N CYS A 16 0.07 14.25 13.43
CA CYS A 16 -0.47 12.89 13.29
C CYS A 16 0.64 11.84 13.20
N GLY A 17 1.72 12.14 12.48
CA GLY A 17 2.78 11.18 12.21
C GLY A 17 3.93 11.16 13.22
N LEU A 18 4.24 12.31 13.86
CA LEU A 18 5.44 12.44 14.69
C LEU A 18 5.13 12.59 16.18
N ALA A 19 3.95 13.09 16.58
CA ALA A 19 3.61 13.20 18.01
C ALA A 19 3.42 11.82 18.67
N CYS A 20 2.91 10.84 17.91
CA CYS A 20 2.80 9.43 18.32
C CYS A 20 3.79 8.56 17.53
N HIS A 21 5.01 9.01 17.37
CA HIS A 21 6.00 8.50 16.42
C HIS A 21 6.25 6.98 16.47
N SER A 22 6.26 6.34 17.64
CA SER A 22 6.51 4.90 17.71
C SER A 22 5.37 4.04 17.13
N VAL A 23 4.14 4.54 17.16
CA VAL A 23 2.96 3.82 16.64
C VAL A 23 2.70 4.19 15.19
N MET A 24 2.97 5.45 14.82
CA MET A 24 2.62 6.01 13.51
C MET A 24 3.82 6.08 12.55
N GLU A 25 5.00 5.64 12.97
CA GLU A 25 6.20 5.66 12.13
C GLU A 25 6.03 4.90 10.81
N PRO A 26 5.45 3.68 10.79
CA PRO A 26 5.21 2.95 9.55
C PRO A 26 4.31 3.74 8.59
N GLU A 27 3.17 4.24 9.11
CA GLU A 27 2.18 4.95 8.32
C GLU A 27 2.69 6.29 7.80
N HIS A 28 3.44 7.02 8.63
CA HIS A 28 4.07 8.28 8.25
C HIS A 28 5.14 8.07 7.17
N THR A 29 5.98 7.06 7.33
CA THR A 29 7.03 6.69 6.36
C THR A 29 6.41 6.31 5.02
N ALA A 30 5.39 5.47 5.02
CA ALA A 30 4.69 5.06 3.81
C ALA A 30 3.97 6.24 3.13
N HIS A 31 3.29 7.10 3.91
CA HIS A 31 2.63 8.32 3.41
C HIS A 31 3.63 9.26 2.73
N ALA A 32 4.76 9.55 3.36
CA ALA A 32 5.77 10.48 2.83
C ALA A 32 6.33 10.06 1.46
N ARG A 33 6.27 8.76 1.14
CA ARG A 33 6.73 8.17 -0.13
C ARG A 33 5.61 7.94 -1.13
N SER A 34 4.37 8.18 -0.75
CA SER A 34 3.20 7.92 -1.58
C SER A 34 2.91 9.05 -2.58
N PRO A 35 2.12 8.78 -3.64
CA PRO A 35 1.59 9.84 -4.51
C PRO A 35 0.74 10.89 -3.77
N HIS A 36 0.24 10.55 -2.57
CA HIS A 36 -0.56 11.42 -1.72
C HIS A 36 0.25 12.13 -0.61
N SER A 37 1.58 12.15 -0.68
CA SER A 37 2.45 12.77 0.33
C SER A 37 2.18 14.26 0.60
N ARG A 38 1.44 14.94 -0.29
CA ARG A 38 1.01 16.35 -0.14
C ARG A 38 -0.42 16.51 0.37
N VAL A 39 -1.14 15.41 0.58
CA VAL A 39 -2.51 15.39 1.12
C VAL A 39 -2.40 15.21 2.63
N ALA A 40 -3.08 16.04 3.42
CA ALA A 40 -3.02 15.90 4.86
C ALA A 40 -3.72 14.62 5.33
N CYS A 41 -3.23 14.02 6.41
CA CYS A 41 -3.85 12.82 7.00
C CYS A 41 -5.33 13.07 7.32
N ALA A 42 -5.64 14.27 7.80
CA ALA A 42 -6.99 14.71 8.11
C ALA A 42 -7.95 14.69 6.89
N ASP A 43 -7.46 15.00 5.68
CA ASP A 43 -8.27 15.04 4.46
C ASP A 43 -8.84 13.64 4.10
N CYS A 44 -8.12 12.59 4.48
CA CYS A 44 -8.57 11.21 4.28
C CYS A 44 -9.22 10.61 5.53
N HIS A 45 -8.70 10.89 6.73
CA HIS A 45 -9.15 10.24 7.97
C HIS A 45 -10.25 11.01 8.71
N ILE A 46 -10.44 12.31 8.46
CA ILE A 46 -11.54 13.09 9.01
C ILE A 46 -12.57 13.32 7.90
N GLY A 47 -13.80 12.83 8.10
CA GLY A 47 -14.89 13.00 7.16
C GLY A 47 -15.36 14.45 7.06
N PRO A 48 -16.06 14.82 5.97
CA PRO A 48 -16.67 16.13 5.85
C PRO A 48 -17.84 16.30 6.83
N GLY A 49 -17.95 17.48 7.40
CA GLY A 49 -19.06 17.86 8.28
C GLY A 49 -18.75 17.79 9.78
N ALA A 50 -19.65 18.41 10.56
CA ALA A 50 -19.47 18.60 11.99
C ALA A 50 -19.45 17.29 12.78
N ASP A 51 -20.27 16.32 12.37
CA ASP A 51 -20.40 15.03 13.07
C ASP A 51 -19.09 14.22 12.99
N TRP A 52 -18.49 14.16 11.80
CA TRP A 52 -17.19 13.51 11.59
C TRP A 52 -16.06 14.23 12.31
N PHE A 53 -16.10 15.57 12.33
CA PHE A 53 -15.13 16.38 13.06
C PHE A 53 -15.18 16.08 14.56
N VAL A 54 -16.36 16.09 15.18
CA VAL A 54 -16.52 15.80 16.61
C VAL A 54 -16.08 14.37 16.93
N LYS A 55 -16.53 13.39 16.14
CA LYS A 55 -16.13 12.00 16.30
C LYS A 55 -14.61 11.85 16.24
N SER A 56 -13.94 12.45 15.26
CA SER A 56 -12.47 12.36 15.12
C SER A 56 -11.71 12.93 16.32
N LYS A 57 -12.24 14.00 16.97
CA LYS A 57 -11.62 14.59 18.17
C LYS A 57 -11.78 13.69 19.40
N LEU A 58 -12.92 13.01 19.54
CA LEU A 58 -13.14 12.04 20.60
C LEU A 58 -12.28 10.79 20.42
N ASP A 59 -12.23 10.26 19.19
CA ASP A 59 -11.38 9.12 18.85
C ASP A 59 -9.90 9.45 19.06
N GLY A 60 -9.46 10.64 18.62
CA GLY A 60 -8.10 11.13 18.83
C GLY A 60 -7.72 11.29 20.31
N ALA A 61 -8.65 11.79 21.14
CA ALA A 61 -8.44 11.87 22.59
C ALA A 61 -8.26 10.48 23.22
N TRP A 62 -9.07 9.50 22.79
CA TRP A 62 -8.91 8.11 23.20
C TRP A 62 -7.59 7.51 22.74
N GLN A 63 -7.16 7.78 21.50
CA GLN A 63 -5.88 7.31 20.98
C GLN A 63 -4.70 7.85 21.80
N LEU A 64 -4.71 9.13 22.20
CA LEU A 64 -3.69 9.70 23.08
C LEU A 64 -3.60 8.96 24.42
N VAL A 65 -4.76 8.66 25.05
CA VAL A 65 -4.81 7.88 26.28
C VAL A 65 -4.27 6.47 26.05
N SER A 66 -4.70 5.82 24.94
CA SER A 66 -4.29 4.46 24.61
C SER A 66 -2.79 4.34 24.39
N VAL A 67 -2.15 5.31 23.74
CA VAL A 67 -0.70 5.34 23.54
C VAL A 67 0.03 5.64 24.86
N ALA A 68 -0.47 6.61 25.66
CA ALA A 68 0.19 6.98 26.92
C ALA A 68 0.20 5.85 27.95
N PHE A 69 -0.80 4.97 27.93
CA PHE A 69 -0.98 3.87 28.88
C PHE A 69 -0.79 2.47 28.25
N ASP A 70 -0.30 2.40 27.01
CA ASP A 70 -0.07 1.15 26.26
C ASP A 70 -1.31 0.24 26.20
N LEU A 71 -2.48 0.82 25.92
CA LEU A 71 -3.77 0.13 25.90
C LEU A 71 -4.21 -0.35 24.52
N TYR A 72 -3.47 -0.03 23.46
CA TYR A 72 -3.80 -0.45 22.10
C TYR A 72 -3.31 -1.86 21.81
N PRO A 73 -4.07 -2.66 21.03
CA PRO A 73 -3.68 -4.02 20.67
C PRO A 73 -2.47 -4.03 19.71
N ARG A 74 -1.62 -5.03 19.85
CA ARG A 74 -0.50 -5.30 18.93
C ARG A 74 -0.63 -6.72 18.40
N PRO A 75 -0.72 -6.90 17.07
CA PRO A 75 -0.76 -5.88 16.01
C PRO A 75 -2.05 -5.04 16.06
N VAL A 76 -2.01 -3.84 15.47
CA VAL A 76 -3.22 -3.02 15.29
C VAL A 76 -4.20 -3.80 14.39
N PRO A 77 -5.48 -3.96 14.80
CA PRO A 77 -6.44 -4.77 14.05
C PRO A 77 -6.66 -4.25 12.64
N THR A 78 -6.65 -5.18 11.67
CA THR A 78 -7.00 -4.92 10.28
C THR A 78 -7.96 -6.02 9.81
N PRO A 79 -8.99 -5.70 9.00
CA PRO A 79 -9.43 -4.36 8.56
C PRO A 79 -10.09 -3.56 9.69
N LEU A 80 -10.02 -2.23 9.59
CA LEU A 80 -10.73 -1.36 10.52
C LEU A 80 -12.23 -1.38 10.21
N HIS A 81 -13.05 -1.73 11.19
CA HIS A 81 -14.51 -1.87 11.01
C HIS A 81 -15.25 -0.52 10.88
N SER A 82 -14.65 0.58 11.31
CA SER A 82 -15.28 1.90 11.40
C SER A 82 -14.79 2.93 10.39
N LEU A 83 -14.18 2.49 9.30
CA LEU A 83 -13.81 3.39 8.21
C LEU A 83 -15.07 3.95 7.55
N ARG A 84 -15.05 5.26 7.26
CA ARG A 84 -16.09 5.88 6.44
C ARG A 84 -16.02 5.38 5.01
N PRO A 85 -17.11 5.52 4.23
CA PRO A 85 -17.08 5.20 2.81
C PRO A 85 -15.96 5.97 2.10
N ALA A 86 -15.03 5.24 1.49
CA ALA A 86 -13.87 5.84 0.83
C ALA A 86 -14.26 6.69 -0.37
N ARG A 87 -15.35 6.34 -1.03
CA ARG A 87 -15.91 7.09 -2.15
C ARG A 87 -16.14 8.56 -1.82
N GLU A 88 -16.76 8.86 -0.67
CA GLU A 88 -17.02 10.23 -0.22
C GLU A 88 -15.74 11.07 -0.05
N THR A 89 -14.63 10.40 0.24
CA THR A 89 -13.31 11.04 0.37
C THR A 89 -12.60 11.17 -0.96
N CYS A 90 -12.48 10.05 -1.66
CA CYS A 90 -11.70 9.96 -2.90
C CYS A 90 -12.30 10.83 -4.01
N GLU A 91 -13.62 10.86 -4.13
CA GLU A 91 -14.33 11.64 -5.18
C GLU A 91 -14.21 13.16 -4.99
N GLN A 92 -13.73 13.66 -3.85
CA GLN A 92 -13.42 15.09 -3.71
C GLN A 92 -12.30 15.55 -4.64
N CYS A 93 -11.37 14.63 -4.98
CA CYS A 93 -10.27 14.87 -5.90
C CYS A 93 -10.31 13.97 -7.14
N HIS A 94 -10.83 12.75 -7.01
CA HIS A 94 -10.87 11.70 -8.02
C HIS A 94 -12.33 11.42 -8.45
N TRP A 95 -13.05 12.40 -8.98
CA TRP A 95 -14.42 12.14 -9.43
C TRP A 95 -14.48 11.35 -10.76
N PRO A 96 -15.52 10.55 -10.99
CA PRO A 96 -15.58 9.58 -12.10
C PRO A 96 -15.33 10.15 -13.49
N THR A 97 -15.75 11.38 -13.76
CA THR A 97 -15.52 12.04 -15.05
C THR A 97 -14.06 12.34 -15.38
N LYS A 98 -13.14 12.17 -14.40
CA LYS A 98 -11.69 12.29 -14.62
C LYS A 98 -11.04 11.01 -15.12
N PHE A 99 -11.71 9.88 -15.00
CA PHE A 99 -11.17 8.60 -15.47
C PHE A 99 -11.30 8.48 -16.97
N MET A 100 -10.27 8.88 -17.70
CA MET A 100 -10.29 8.90 -19.16
C MET A 100 -9.06 8.21 -19.75
N GLY A 101 -9.29 7.55 -20.90
CA GLY A 101 -8.25 7.00 -21.75
C GLY A 101 -7.67 5.69 -21.25
N ASP A 102 -6.54 5.34 -21.85
CA ASP A 102 -5.79 4.12 -21.55
C ASP A 102 -4.46 4.50 -20.90
N VAL A 103 -3.98 3.67 -19.99
CA VAL A 103 -2.69 3.82 -19.33
C VAL A 103 -1.80 2.65 -19.71
N LEU A 104 -0.65 2.94 -20.30
CA LEU A 104 0.40 1.95 -20.52
C LEU A 104 1.16 1.74 -19.21
N ARG A 105 1.18 0.49 -18.74
CA ARG A 105 2.02 0.05 -17.62
C ARG A 105 3.09 -0.88 -18.16
N VAL A 106 4.33 -0.51 -17.96
CA VAL A 106 5.50 -1.36 -18.24
C VAL A 106 6.06 -1.81 -16.90
N ILE A 107 6.08 -3.12 -16.70
CA ILE A 107 6.53 -3.76 -15.47
C ILE A 107 7.76 -4.59 -15.83
N LYS A 108 8.85 -4.38 -15.13
CA LYS A 108 10.06 -5.16 -15.26
C LYS A 108 10.23 -6.07 -14.07
N HIS A 109 10.51 -7.32 -14.33
CA HIS A 109 10.89 -8.33 -13.36
C HIS A 109 12.28 -8.85 -13.71
N TYR A 110 12.96 -9.37 -12.72
CA TYR A 110 14.28 -9.97 -12.90
C TYR A 110 14.25 -11.39 -12.33
N GLU A 111 14.77 -12.33 -13.12
CA GLU A 111 14.83 -13.74 -12.75
C GLU A 111 15.91 -14.00 -11.68
N ASP A 112 15.80 -15.16 -11.04
CA ASP A 112 16.72 -15.58 -9.98
C ASP A 112 17.98 -16.27 -10.54
N ASP A 113 18.28 -16.04 -11.82
CA ASP A 113 19.46 -16.57 -12.52
C ASP A 113 20.71 -15.71 -12.31
N GLU A 114 21.85 -16.18 -12.84
CA GLU A 114 23.15 -15.52 -12.64
C GLU A 114 23.20 -14.11 -13.20
N GLU A 115 22.54 -13.89 -14.35
CA GLU A 115 22.51 -12.61 -15.04
C GLU A 115 21.36 -11.69 -14.60
N SER A 116 20.53 -12.16 -13.66
CA SER A 116 19.28 -11.49 -13.28
C SER A 116 18.50 -11.06 -14.54
N THR A 117 18.14 -12.04 -15.36
CA THR A 117 17.53 -11.84 -16.68
C THR A 117 16.27 -10.98 -16.59
N GLU A 118 16.23 -9.90 -17.38
CA GLU A 118 15.10 -8.99 -17.41
C GLU A 118 13.91 -9.57 -18.19
N LEU A 119 12.75 -9.59 -17.55
CA LEU A 119 11.45 -9.86 -18.17
C LEU A 119 10.61 -8.60 -18.19
N THR A 120 10.16 -8.16 -19.34
CA THR A 120 9.33 -6.98 -19.49
C THR A 120 7.90 -7.35 -19.87
N THR A 121 6.95 -6.92 -19.07
CA THR A 121 5.51 -7.02 -19.33
C THR A 121 4.93 -5.66 -19.63
N ALA A 122 4.28 -5.48 -20.77
CA ALA A 122 3.58 -4.26 -21.14
C ALA A 122 2.07 -4.50 -21.14
N LEU A 123 1.35 -3.71 -20.36
CA LEU A 123 -0.10 -3.78 -20.21
C LEU A 123 -0.75 -2.45 -20.60
N ILE A 124 -1.77 -2.51 -21.43
CA ILE A 124 -2.65 -1.35 -21.69
C ILE A 124 -3.89 -1.50 -20.83
N LEU A 125 -3.99 -0.67 -19.79
CA LEU A 125 -5.12 -0.63 -18.88
C LEU A 125 -6.15 0.37 -19.43
N LYS A 126 -7.32 -0.12 -19.77
CA LYS A 126 -8.46 0.73 -20.15
C LYS A 126 -9.06 1.33 -18.89
N VAL A 127 -8.54 2.46 -18.46
CA VAL A 127 -8.92 3.10 -17.21
C VAL A 127 -10.35 3.58 -17.22
N GLY A 128 -10.76 4.24 -18.30
CA GLY A 128 -12.11 4.71 -18.44
C GLY A 128 -12.27 5.71 -19.57
N GLY A 129 -13.47 6.17 -19.74
CA GLY A 129 -13.87 7.19 -20.69
C GLY A 129 -15.39 7.26 -20.70
N GLN A 130 -15.97 8.42 -20.43
CA GLN A 130 -17.40 8.63 -20.64
C GLN A 130 -17.65 8.84 -22.12
N THR A 131 -18.47 7.99 -22.70
CA THR A 131 -19.07 8.16 -24.01
C THR A 131 -20.57 8.43 -23.85
N VAL A 132 -21.22 8.78 -24.94
CA VAL A 132 -22.69 8.98 -24.99
C VAL A 132 -23.46 7.73 -24.53
N ASN A 133 -22.80 6.57 -24.52
CA ASN A 133 -23.38 5.26 -24.18
C ASN A 133 -22.92 4.74 -22.81
N GLY A 134 -22.36 5.58 -21.95
CA GLY A 134 -21.88 5.22 -20.61
C GLY A 134 -20.35 5.16 -20.48
N SER A 135 -19.87 4.80 -19.30
CA SER A 135 -18.45 4.63 -19.02
C SER A 135 -17.93 3.30 -19.58
N HIS A 136 -16.77 3.33 -20.23
CA HIS A 136 -16.06 2.15 -20.69
C HIS A 136 -14.71 2.06 -19.98
N GLY A 137 -14.28 0.86 -19.67
CA GLY A 137 -13.02 0.58 -18.98
C GLY A 137 -13.25 0.05 -17.57
N ILE A 138 -12.15 -0.11 -16.80
CA ILE A 138 -12.22 -0.74 -15.48
C ILE A 138 -13.03 0.03 -14.45
N HIS A 139 -13.23 1.34 -14.64
CA HIS A 139 -14.01 2.18 -13.73
C HIS A 139 -15.51 2.33 -14.14
N TRP A 140 -16.04 1.46 -15.02
CA TRP A 140 -17.46 1.48 -15.38
C TRP A 140 -18.39 1.34 -14.15
N HIS A 141 -17.94 0.64 -13.11
CA HIS A 141 -18.68 0.36 -11.89
C HIS A 141 -18.80 1.56 -10.93
N VAL A 142 -18.04 2.64 -11.16
CA VAL A 142 -18.20 3.89 -10.39
C VAL A 142 -19.14 4.89 -11.07
N ASP A 143 -19.78 4.52 -12.18
CA ASP A 143 -20.81 5.34 -12.81
C ASP A 143 -22.01 5.50 -11.86
N ARG A 144 -22.74 6.61 -11.98
CA ARG A 144 -23.84 6.97 -11.05
C ARG A 144 -24.96 5.95 -11.01
N ASP A 145 -25.18 5.28 -12.14
CA ASP A 145 -26.28 4.32 -12.31
C ASP A 145 -25.83 2.88 -12.00
N VAL A 146 -24.60 2.68 -11.55
CA VAL A 146 -24.06 1.36 -11.23
C VAL A 146 -23.76 1.26 -9.74
N ASN A 147 -24.29 0.20 -9.11
CA ASN A 147 -23.93 -0.18 -7.76
C ASN A 147 -23.55 -1.66 -7.72
N ILE A 148 -22.44 -1.97 -7.09
CA ILE A 148 -22.01 -3.34 -6.83
C ILE A 148 -21.98 -3.53 -5.31
N ARG A 149 -22.67 -4.58 -4.87
CA ARG A 149 -22.62 -5.04 -3.48
C ARG A 149 -22.05 -6.43 -3.43
N TYR A 150 -21.35 -6.76 -2.37
CA TYR A 150 -20.84 -8.09 -2.16
C TYR A 150 -21.03 -8.55 -0.71
N ARG A 151 -21.19 -9.84 -0.53
CA ARG A 151 -21.25 -10.49 0.77
C ARG A 151 -19.97 -11.29 0.95
N SER A 152 -19.23 -11.01 2.03
CA SER A 152 -17.96 -11.64 2.34
C SER A 152 -17.85 -11.97 3.82
N ASP A 153 -16.83 -12.75 4.18
CA ASP A 153 -16.37 -12.88 5.56
C ASP A 153 -15.99 -11.51 6.17
N GLU A 154 -15.69 -11.47 7.46
CA GLU A 154 -15.31 -10.23 8.16
C GLU A 154 -13.98 -9.67 7.66
N THR A 155 -13.04 -10.52 7.27
CA THR A 155 -11.71 -10.12 6.77
C THR A 155 -11.73 -9.65 5.33
N ARG A 156 -12.81 -9.90 4.58
CA ARG A 156 -12.99 -9.64 3.14
C ARG A 156 -12.05 -10.46 2.24
N GLU A 157 -11.58 -11.58 2.75
CA GLU A 157 -10.73 -12.50 1.98
C GLU A 157 -11.55 -13.48 1.16
N GLU A 158 -12.75 -13.85 1.64
CA GLU A 158 -13.66 -14.74 0.94
C GLU A 158 -14.94 -14.01 0.54
N ILE A 159 -15.17 -13.86 -0.77
CA ILE A 159 -16.40 -13.30 -1.31
C ILE A 159 -17.37 -14.43 -1.63
N TYR A 160 -18.54 -14.41 -1.01
CA TYR A 160 -19.59 -15.41 -1.16
C TYR A 160 -20.57 -15.09 -2.28
N GLU A 161 -20.94 -13.81 -2.41
CA GLU A 161 -21.98 -13.37 -3.34
C GLU A 161 -21.74 -11.93 -3.78
N ILE A 162 -22.10 -11.63 -5.03
CA ILE A 162 -22.03 -10.29 -5.62
C ILE A 162 -23.39 -9.95 -6.22
N GLU A 163 -23.87 -8.74 -5.96
CA GLU A 163 -25.00 -8.12 -6.63
C GLU A 163 -24.55 -6.96 -7.50
N LEU A 164 -24.94 -6.99 -8.77
CA LEU A 164 -24.78 -5.87 -9.69
C LEU A 164 -26.16 -5.24 -9.92
N ILE A 165 -26.27 -3.97 -9.59
CA ILE A 165 -27.46 -3.14 -9.78
C ILE A 165 -27.12 -2.07 -10.82
N HIS A 166 -27.94 -1.94 -11.86
CA HIS A 166 -27.75 -0.93 -12.90
C HIS A 166 -29.05 -0.14 -13.09
N GLY A 167 -29.07 1.11 -12.65
CA GLY A 167 -30.26 1.94 -12.60
C GLY A 167 -31.39 1.29 -11.81
N ASP A 168 -32.60 1.32 -12.33
CA ASP A 168 -33.81 0.70 -11.75
C ASP A 168 -33.98 -0.78 -12.11
N SER A 169 -32.92 -1.43 -12.67
CA SER A 169 -33.01 -2.83 -13.09
C SER A 169 -32.99 -3.77 -11.89
N GLU A 170 -33.59 -4.96 -12.06
CA GLU A 170 -33.49 -6.03 -11.08
C GLU A 170 -32.02 -6.41 -10.83
N PRO A 171 -31.61 -6.60 -9.56
CA PRO A 171 -30.25 -6.97 -9.22
C PRO A 171 -29.82 -8.28 -9.88
N LYS A 172 -28.68 -8.26 -10.56
CA LYS A 172 -28.08 -9.48 -11.10
C LYS A 172 -27.14 -10.07 -10.06
N ARG A 173 -27.42 -11.29 -9.64
CA ARG A 173 -26.68 -11.98 -8.57
C ARG A 173 -25.73 -13.02 -9.13
N TYR A 174 -24.56 -13.09 -8.51
CA TYR A 174 -23.54 -14.10 -8.75
C TYR A 174 -23.10 -14.66 -7.40
N ALA A 175 -23.18 -15.95 -7.22
CA ALA A 175 -22.77 -16.62 -5.99
C ALA A 175 -21.70 -17.68 -6.27
N VAL A 176 -20.80 -17.85 -5.32
CA VAL A 176 -19.85 -18.95 -5.32
C VAL A 176 -20.62 -20.25 -5.05
N ARG A 177 -20.21 -21.34 -5.71
CA ARG A 177 -20.81 -22.65 -5.47
C ARG A 177 -20.63 -23.05 -4.00
N ASN A 178 -21.72 -23.40 -3.32
CA ASN A 178 -21.74 -23.73 -1.90
C ASN A 178 -21.41 -22.56 -0.97
N ALA A 179 -21.70 -21.31 -1.40
CA ALA A 179 -21.60 -20.18 -0.51
C ALA A 179 -22.46 -20.41 0.76
N PRO A 180 -21.95 -20.09 1.96
CA PRO A 180 -22.75 -20.19 3.17
C PRO A 180 -23.94 -19.21 3.09
N GLU A 181 -25.15 -19.69 3.40
CA GLU A 181 -26.38 -18.88 3.26
C GLU A 181 -26.50 -17.82 4.36
N ASP A 182 -26.12 -18.17 5.59
CA ASP A 182 -26.33 -17.35 6.79
C ASP A 182 -25.05 -16.67 7.31
N GLU A 183 -23.94 -16.72 6.56
CA GLU A 183 -22.67 -16.14 6.98
C GLU A 183 -22.29 -14.93 6.13
N GLY A 184 -21.45 -14.08 6.71
CA GLY A 184 -20.88 -12.92 6.04
C GLY A 184 -21.72 -11.64 6.16
N VAL A 185 -21.12 -10.55 5.74
CA VAL A 185 -21.69 -9.20 5.81
C VAL A 185 -21.77 -8.60 4.41
N TRP A 186 -22.93 -8.03 4.07
CA TRP A 186 -23.11 -7.28 2.85
C TRP A 186 -22.44 -5.90 2.93
N ARG A 187 -21.71 -5.54 1.89
CA ARG A 187 -21.01 -4.26 1.74
C ARG A 187 -21.22 -3.71 0.34
N ASP A 188 -21.30 -2.38 0.22
CA ASP A 188 -21.19 -1.73 -1.06
C ASP A 188 -19.71 -1.70 -1.48
N MET A 189 -19.43 -2.01 -2.74
CA MET A 189 -18.09 -1.94 -3.32
C MET A 189 -17.61 -0.50 -3.34
N ASP A 190 -16.40 -0.27 -2.85
CA ASP A 190 -15.81 1.04 -2.71
C ASP A 190 -14.41 1.10 -3.38
N CYS A 191 -13.87 2.30 -3.51
CA CYS A 191 -12.54 2.55 -4.09
C CYS A 191 -11.44 1.72 -3.42
N VAL A 192 -11.53 1.52 -2.10
CA VAL A 192 -10.53 0.76 -1.31
C VAL A 192 -10.61 -0.75 -1.51
N ASP A 193 -11.67 -1.28 -2.13
CA ASP A 193 -11.74 -2.71 -2.45
C ASP A 193 -10.79 -3.09 -3.60
N CYS A 194 -10.44 -2.13 -4.46
CA CYS A 194 -9.43 -2.29 -5.50
C CYS A 194 -8.14 -1.50 -5.17
N HIS A 195 -8.27 -0.29 -4.62
CA HIS A 195 -7.17 0.56 -4.20
C HIS A 195 -6.98 0.46 -2.68
N ASN A 196 -6.71 -0.73 -2.18
CA ASN A 196 -6.72 -1.06 -0.75
C ASN A 196 -5.63 -0.34 0.08
N ARG A 197 -4.58 0.17 -0.56
CA ARG A 197 -3.50 0.94 0.08
C ARG A 197 -3.13 2.16 -0.75
N PRO A 198 -4.01 3.17 -0.88
CA PRO A 198 -3.75 4.32 -1.76
C PRO A 198 -2.58 5.18 -1.32
N THR A 199 -2.20 5.15 -0.05
CA THR A 199 -1.12 5.95 0.52
C THR A 199 -0.19 5.20 1.47
N HIS A 200 -0.65 4.12 2.13
CA HIS A 200 0.15 3.32 3.06
C HIS A 200 0.64 2.04 2.37
N VAL A 201 1.50 2.22 1.36
CA VAL A 201 2.06 1.11 0.58
C VAL A 201 3.34 0.62 1.24
N TYR A 202 3.34 -0.66 1.61
CA TYR A 202 4.52 -1.41 2.01
C TYR A 202 4.85 -2.38 0.87
N GLU A 203 5.89 -2.07 0.11
CA GLU A 203 6.28 -2.92 -1.02
C GLU A 203 6.85 -4.24 -0.51
N SER A 204 6.39 -5.34 -1.08
CA SER A 204 7.02 -6.63 -0.85
C SER A 204 8.44 -6.65 -1.43
N PRO A 205 9.36 -7.46 -0.88
CA PRO A 205 10.76 -7.43 -1.25
C PRO A 205 11.04 -7.59 -2.74
N ALA A 206 10.36 -8.52 -3.42
CA ALA A 206 10.65 -8.82 -4.82
C ALA A 206 10.39 -7.63 -5.76
N PRO A 207 9.21 -6.95 -5.76
CA PRO A 207 8.99 -5.74 -6.56
C PRO A 207 9.88 -4.56 -6.18
N ALA A 208 10.23 -4.40 -4.89
CA ALA A 208 11.10 -3.33 -4.44
C ALA A 208 12.53 -3.48 -5.01
N ILE A 209 13.06 -4.70 -5.01
CA ILE A 209 14.35 -5.02 -5.62
C ILE A 209 14.29 -4.83 -7.15
N ASP A 210 13.23 -5.32 -7.83
CA ASP A 210 13.03 -5.13 -9.26
C ASP A 210 13.02 -3.64 -9.63
N THR A 211 12.38 -2.83 -8.82
CA THR A 211 12.37 -1.36 -8.97
C THR A 211 13.78 -0.77 -8.80
N ALA A 212 14.53 -1.24 -7.79
CA ALA A 212 15.89 -0.76 -7.55
C ALA A 212 16.84 -1.12 -8.72
N ILE A 213 16.74 -2.33 -9.29
CA ILE A 213 17.49 -2.74 -10.46
C ILE A 213 17.07 -1.91 -11.69
N THR A 214 15.76 -1.76 -11.92
CA THR A 214 15.23 -0.97 -13.05
C THR A 214 15.71 0.47 -13.02
N ASN A 215 15.84 1.07 -11.83
CA ASN A 215 16.30 2.44 -11.63
C ASN A 215 17.85 2.56 -11.62
N GLY A 216 18.57 1.46 -11.77
CA GLY A 216 20.04 1.45 -11.76
C GLY A 216 20.67 1.69 -10.38
N LEU A 217 19.91 1.51 -9.30
CA LEU A 217 20.43 1.56 -7.94
C LEU A 217 21.17 0.28 -7.56
N ILE A 218 20.79 -0.83 -8.17
CA ILE A 218 21.44 -2.13 -8.06
C ILE A 218 21.91 -2.51 -9.46
N ASP A 219 23.20 -2.79 -9.61
CA ASP A 219 23.75 -3.28 -10.88
C ASP A 219 23.44 -4.78 -11.04
N ARG A 220 22.56 -5.10 -12.00
CA ARG A 220 22.13 -6.48 -12.27
C ARG A 220 23.26 -7.39 -12.81
N THR A 221 24.40 -6.81 -13.24
CA THR A 221 25.55 -7.58 -13.71
C THR A 221 26.38 -8.21 -12.58
N VAL A 222 26.04 -7.92 -11.33
CA VAL A 222 26.56 -8.66 -10.18
C VAL A 222 25.87 -10.03 -10.13
N PRO A 223 26.63 -11.15 -10.19
CA PRO A 223 26.04 -12.49 -10.33
C PRO A 223 25.02 -12.83 -9.27
N PHE A 224 23.85 -13.32 -9.67
CA PHE A 224 22.74 -13.70 -8.79
C PHE A 224 22.23 -12.58 -7.87
N VAL A 225 22.46 -11.30 -8.21
CA VAL A 225 22.13 -10.18 -7.31
C VAL A 225 20.64 -10.15 -6.93
N LYS A 226 19.74 -10.46 -7.87
CA LYS A 226 18.30 -10.52 -7.59
C LYS A 226 17.98 -11.61 -6.56
N ARG A 227 18.44 -12.83 -6.78
CA ARG A 227 18.20 -13.99 -5.92
C ARG A 227 18.72 -13.77 -4.51
N GLU A 228 19.98 -13.35 -4.38
CA GLU A 228 20.61 -13.17 -3.06
C GLU A 228 20.02 -11.97 -2.32
N SER A 229 19.73 -10.89 -3.02
CA SER A 229 19.03 -9.76 -2.43
C SER A 229 17.67 -10.17 -1.84
N LEU A 230 16.89 -10.95 -2.58
CA LEU A 230 15.58 -11.43 -2.13
C LEU A 230 15.71 -12.38 -0.94
N ARG A 231 16.64 -13.33 -0.98
CA ARG A 231 16.91 -14.28 0.11
C ARG A 231 17.26 -13.56 1.41
N ILE A 232 18.16 -12.58 1.32
CA ILE A 232 18.73 -11.91 2.51
C ILE A 232 17.72 -10.93 3.12
N ILE A 233 17.01 -10.14 2.31
CA ILE A 233 16.05 -9.16 2.83
C ILE A 233 14.82 -9.79 3.48
N GLN A 234 14.50 -11.04 3.17
CA GLN A 234 13.40 -11.78 3.78
C GLN A 234 13.73 -12.37 5.16
N ALA A 235 15.00 -12.30 5.59
CA ALA A 235 15.36 -12.71 6.93
C ALA A 235 14.74 -11.79 7.98
N GLN A 236 14.53 -12.33 9.17
CA GLN A 236 14.03 -11.57 10.31
C GLN A 236 15.19 -10.90 11.04
N TYR A 237 15.10 -9.61 11.26
CA TYR A 237 16.05 -8.81 12.01
C TYR A 237 15.33 -8.10 13.16
N GLU A 238 16.02 -7.94 14.29
CA GLU A 238 15.45 -7.34 15.50
C GLU A 238 15.31 -5.80 15.43
N SER A 239 16.05 -5.15 14.53
CA SER A 239 16.01 -3.70 14.30
C SER A 239 16.48 -3.34 12.88
N HIS A 240 16.26 -2.11 12.46
CA HIS A 240 16.79 -1.59 11.19
C HIS A 240 18.31 -1.59 11.15
N GLU A 241 18.99 -1.32 12.28
CA GLU A 241 20.44 -1.38 12.40
C GLU A 241 20.94 -2.82 12.22
N ALA A 242 20.32 -3.77 12.93
CA ALA A 242 20.64 -5.18 12.79
C ALA A 242 20.41 -5.70 11.36
N ALA A 243 19.36 -5.21 10.69
CA ALA A 243 19.10 -5.54 9.29
C ALA A 243 20.21 -5.03 8.38
N ARG A 244 20.67 -3.78 8.53
CA ARG A 244 21.76 -3.21 7.72
C ARG A 244 23.07 -3.99 7.88
N GLU A 245 23.43 -4.32 9.12
CA GLU A 245 24.64 -5.10 9.43
C GLU A 245 24.53 -6.53 8.90
N GLY A 246 23.39 -7.20 9.14
CA GLY A 246 23.15 -8.56 8.68
C GLY A 246 23.15 -8.69 7.17
N ILE A 247 22.46 -7.78 6.47
CA ILE A 247 22.41 -7.73 5.00
C ILE A 247 23.82 -7.57 4.42
N ALA A 248 24.61 -6.63 4.95
CA ALA A 248 25.98 -6.39 4.47
C ALA A 248 26.87 -7.60 4.71
N THR A 249 26.77 -8.24 5.87
CA THR A 249 27.56 -9.42 6.24
C THR A 249 27.21 -10.61 5.35
N GLU A 250 25.93 -10.89 5.15
CA GLU A 250 25.45 -12.02 4.33
C GLU A 250 25.85 -11.88 2.86
N LEU A 251 25.71 -10.66 2.29
CA LEU A 251 26.15 -10.40 0.92
C LEU A 251 27.64 -10.57 0.76
N ALA A 252 28.44 -10.01 1.66
CA ALA A 252 29.89 -10.14 1.61
C ALA A 252 30.34 -11.61 1.74
N ALA A 253 29.70 -12.38 2.63
CA ALA A 253 29.98 -13.79 2.80
C ALA A 253 29.65 -14.59 1.51
N PHE A 254 28.46 -14.37 0.93
CA PHE A 254 28.06 -15.07 -0.30
C PHE A 254 29.05 -14.84 -1.45
N TYR A 255 29.41 -13.58 -1.71
CA TYR A 255 30.35 -13.27 -2.80
C TYR A 255 31.78 -13.71 -2.48
N GLY A 256 32.22 -13.58 -1.23
CA GLY A 256 33.53 -14.05 -0.79
C GLY A 256 33.73 -15.56 -0.94
N GLU A 257 32.68 -16.35 -0.71
CA GLU A 257 32.70 -17.80 -0.82
C GLU A 257 32.51 -18.31 -2.24
N ASN A 258 31.59 -17.73 -3.01
CA ASN A 258 31.17 -18.27 -4.28
C ASN A 258 31.78 -17.53 -5.49
N TYR A 259 32.13 -16.25 -5.33
CA TYR A 259 32.64 -15.37 -6.38
C TYR A 259 33.78 -14.49 -5.87
N PRO A 260 34.93 -15.07 -5.40
CA PRO A 260 36.01 -14.31 -4.76
C PRO A 260 36.62 -13.24 -5.65
N ASP A 261 36.68 -13.45 -6.95
CA ASP A 261 37.20 -12.46 -7.91
C ASP A 261 36.22 -11.26 -8.00
N ILE A 262 34.92 -11.51 -8.08
CA ILE A 262 33.88 -10.47 -8.06
C ILE A 262 33.88 -9.73 -6.72
N ALA A 263 34.04 -10.44 -5.60
CA ALA A 263 34.13 -9.83 -4.27
C ALA A 263 35.32 -8.85 -4.17
N ALA A 264 36.43 -9.17 -4.81
CA ALA A 264 37.61 -8.31 -4.82
C ALA A 264 37.49 -7.14 -5.81
N GLU A 265 36.98 -7.38 -7.02
CA GLU A 265 36.93 -6.38 -8.09
C GLU A 265 35.74 -5.43 -7.98
N ARG A 266 34.63 -5.88 -7.37
CA ARG A 266 33.34 -5.17 -7.28
C ARG A 266 32.87 -4.94 -5.84
N THR A 267 33.81 -4.74 -4.91
CA THR A 267 33.52 -4.50 -3.49
C THR A 267 32.53 -3.34 -3.29
N ASP A 268 32.70 -2.24 -4.03
CA ASP A 268 31.85 -1.04 -3.91
C ASP A 268 30.43 -1.30 -4.45
N ASP A 269 30.29 -2.10 -5.49
CA ASP A 269 28.95 -2.46 -6.00
C ASP A 269 28.22 -3.35 -5.00
N ILE A 270 28.88 -4.33 -4.40
CA ILE A 270 28.31 -5.19 -3.36
C ILE A 270 27.89 -4.36 -2.13
N ALA A 271 28.73 -3.41 -1.72
CA ALA A 271 28.40 -2.49 -0.63
C ALA A 271 27.19 -1.59 -0.98
N THR A 272 27.10 -1.15 -2.23
CA THR A 272 25.94 -0.38 -2.74
C THR A 272 24.67 -1.20 -2.69
N VAL A 273 24.71 -2.46 -3.13
CA VAL A 273 23.55 -3.39 -3.03
C VAL A 273 23.12 -3.52 -1.58
N ALA A 274 24.06 -3.75 -0.66
CA ALA A 274 23.75 -3.87 0.78
C ALA A 274 23.08 -2.60 1.34
N GLY A 275 23.58 -1.43 0.96
CA GLY A 275 23.00 -0.15 1.34
C GLY A 275 21.56 0.01 0.84
N VAL A 276 21.32 -0.28 -0.45
CA VAL A 276 19.99 -0.20 -1.09
C VAL A 276 19.01 -1.17 -0.43
N LEU A 277 19.42 -2.41 -0.14
CA LEU A 277 18.58 -3.37 0.56
C LEU A 277 18.24 -2.94 1.98
N GLY A 278 19.21 -2.37 2.71
CA GLY A 278 18.98 -1.78 4.02
C GLY A 278 17.96 -0.65 3.99
N ASP A 279 18.00 0.19 2.95
CA ASP A 279 17.02 1.26 2.73
C ASP A 279 15.63 0.70 2.39
N ILE A 280 15.54 -0.30 1.50
CA ILE A 280 14.29 -1.00 1.17
C ILE A 280 13.70 -1.62 2.44
N TYR A 281 14.50 -2.30 3.26
CA TYR A 281 14.06 -2.92 4.50
C TYR A 281 13.48 -1.88 5.46
N SER A 282 14.22 -0.81 5.71
CA SER A 282 13.87 0.20 6.72
C SER A 282 12.60 1.00 6.44
N VAL A 283 12.13 1.03 5.19
CA VAL A 283 10.93 1.78 4.79
C VAL A 283 9.71 0.90 4.52
N ASN A 284 9.88 -0.43 4.48
CA ASN A 284 8.80 -1.38 4.20
C ASN A 284 8.57 -2.39 5.34
N ILE A 285 9.55 -2.60 6.22
CA ILE A 285 9.48 -3.58 7.29
C ILE A 285 9.81 -2.87 8.61
N PHE A 286 8.95 -3.04 9.60
CA PHE A 286 9.06 -2.41 10.92
C PHE A 286 9.04 -3.52 11.96
N PRO A 287 10.23 -3.92 12.50
CA PRO A 287 10.39 -4.97 13.52
C PRO A 287 9.71 -4.66 14.84
#